data_e8a9262155cec183c915fded08510b91
#
_entry.id   e8a9262155cec183c915fded08510b91
#
_cell.length_a   1.000
_cell.length_b   1.000
_cell.length_c   1.000
_cell.angle_alpha   90.00
_cell.angle_beta   90.00
_cell.angle_gamma   90.00
#
_symmetry.space_group_name_H-M   'P 1'
#
loop_
_entity.id
_entity.type
_entity.pdbx_description
1 polymer ?
#
loop_
_entity_poly.entity_id
_entity_poly.type
_entity_poly.pdbx_seq_one_letter_code
_entity_poly.pdbx_strand_id
1 'polypeptide(L)'
;MQLNRGISVYMKKTILIISILSLLLVLFVGCESEPVIQYTYTQPENINDGLNVGSLDEVNIDLALIEKAVNDINRGKFKEVHSLLIFKDNRLVLEEYFQGHKYQWDAPDHHGELVTWDRSMLHEIMSDAKSITSICIGIAIDKGFIESVHQSIFDYLPEHQHLNTDGKDKITIEHLLTMTSGLEWDEWSAPLSSPDNDAIGIWFSDKDPITFILERPLVHEPGTSFNYSGGNMIVLGEIIRYATGMDIDEFSGKYLFGLLGIDSFDWWNRFENGVIEAAGGLKMTPRDMVKIGVTFLNEGIWNGERIISEQWVEKGAAPFAGNKGIDVPGTAKKDVGYSYSWWTKTYSNSGKEIHVFYAGGWGGQNIVVFPELNSVDVTTGGTYASSTRIFTLLEKYIIPAFN
;
A
#
# COMPACT_ATOMS: atom_id res chain seq x y z
N MET A 1 34.02 52.00 -58.75
CA MET A 1 34.07 50.72 -58.04
C MET A 1 33.94 50.90 -56.48
N GLN A 2 33.37 51.99 -55.98
CA GLN A 2 33.23 52.28 -54.54
C GLN A 2 31.77 52.33 -54.03
N LEU A 3 30.77 52.41 -54.91
CA LEU A 3 29.34 52.52 -54.51
C LEU A 3 28.73 51.16 -54.13
N ASN A 4 29.26 50.00 -54.59
CA ASN A 4 28.61 48.69 -54.33
C ASN A 4 28.99 48.07 -52.99
N ARG A 5 29.99 48.58 -52.24
CA ARG A 5 30.38 48.03 -50.93
C ARG A 5 29.50 48.57 -49.78
N GLY A 6 28.99 49.78 -49.89
CA GLY A 6 28.15 50.40 -48.86
C GLY A 6 26.75 49.76 -48.75
N ILE A 7 26.12 49.43 -49.85
CA ILE A 7 24.79 48.83 -49.90
C ILE A 7 24.79 47.43 -49.33
N SER A 8 25.81 46.60 -49.59
CA SER A 8 25.95 45.23 -49.08
C SER A 8 26.12 45.18 -47.55
N VAL A 9 26.80 46.18 -46.97
CA VAL A 9 26.99 46.24 -45.49
C VAL A 9 25.73 46.70 -44.79
N TYR A 10 24.98 47.61 -45.37
CA TYR A 10 23.70 48.07 -44.80
C TYR A 10 22.62 46.96 -44.87
N MET A 11 22.48 46.23 -45.98
CA MET A 11 21.55 45.13 -46.10
C MET A 11 21.90 43.97 -45.12
N LYS A 12 23.18 43.63 -44.92
CA LYS A 12 23.58 42.62 -43.97
C LYS A 12 23.30 43.04 -42.51
N LYS A 13 23.45 44.30 -42.13
CA LYS A 13 23.11 44.80 -40.81
C LYS A 13 21.58 44.85 -40.58
N THR A 14 20.79 45.20 -41.59
CA THR A 14 19.33 45.24 -41.51
C THR A 14 18.75 43.84 -41.39
N ILE A 15 19.28 42.85 -42.16
CA ILE A 15 18.88 41.45 -42.09
C ILE A 15 19.25 40.84 -40.71
N LEU A 16 20.44 41.17 -40.14
CA LEU A 16 20.86 40.71 -38.82
C LEU A 16 19.99 41.29 -37.71
N ILE A 17 19.58 42.58 -37.79
CA ILE A 17 18.70 43.21 -36.80
C ILE A 17 17.28 42.61 -36.87
N ILE A 18 16.75 42.36 -38.07
CA ILE A 18 15.43 41.71 -38.26
C ILE A 18 15.49 40.26 -37.74
N SER A 19 16.59 39.49 -37.94
CA SER A 19 16.73 38.15 -37.43
C SER A 19 16.89 38.11 -35.89
N ILE A 20 17.50 39.12 -35.29
CA ILE A 20 17.65 39.21 -33.82
C ILE A 20 16.29 39.67 -33.20
N LEU A 21 15.54 40.59 -33.86
CA LEU A 21 14.19 40.93 -33.37
C LEU A 21 13.19 39.77 -33.53
N SER A 22 13.25 38.97 -34.57
CA SER A 22 12.40 37.79 -34.73
C SER A 22 12.78 36.68 -33.72
N LEU A 23 14.06 36.52 -33.38
CA LEU A 23 14.50 35.57 -32.35
C LEU A 23 14.10 36.03 -30.94
N LEU A 24 14.09 37.34 -30.67
CA LEU A 24 13.60 37.91 -29.41
C LEU A 24 12.06 37.86 -29.31
N LEU A 25 11.31 37.93 -30.40
CA LEU A 25 9.85 37.75 -30.39
C LEU A 25 9.43 36.29 -30.11
N VAL A 26 10.23 35.29 -30.53
CA VAL A 26 9.98 33.86 -30.24
C VAL A 26 10.30 33.51 -28.79
N LEU A 27 11.14 34.29 -28.13
CA LEU A 27 11.44 34.10 -26.70
C LEU A 27 10.38 34.72 -25.75
N PHE A 28 9.42 35.49 -26.29
CA PHE A 28 8.29 36.05 -25.55
C PHE A 28 6.94 35.39 -25.88
N VAL A 29 6.91 34.24 -26.57
CA VAL A 29 5.81 33.31 -26.43
C VAL A 29 5.99 32.70 -25.03
N GLY A 30 5.58 33.45 -24.03
CA GLY A 30 5.54 33.01 -22.66
C GLY A 30 4.80 31.67 -22.66
N CYS A 31 5.36 30.69 -22.01
CA CYS A 31 4.55 29.67 -21.38
C CYS A 31 3.53 30.42 -20.53
N GLU A 32 2.36 30.71 -21.08
CA GLU A 32 1.17 30.87 -20.26
C GLU A 32 1.03 29.50 -19.60
N SER A 33 1.55 29.40 -18.37
CA SER A 33 1.20 28.32 -17.48
C SER A 33 -0.32 28.34 -17.44
N GLU A 34 -0.96 27.29 -17.94
CA GLU A 34 -2.41 27.11 -17.75
C GLU A 34 -2.73 27.48 -16.30
N PRO A 35 -3.81 28.24 -16.08
CA PRO A 35 -4.18 28.63 -14.73
C PRO A 35 -4.31 27.33 -13.92
N VAL A 36 -3.45 27.15 -12.91
CA VAL A 36 -3.55 26.02 -12.02
C VAL A 36 -4.91 26.13 -11.36
N ILE A 37 -5.87 25.31 -11.79
CA ILE A 37 -7.20 25.26 -11.18
C ILE A 37 -6.96 24.94 -9.71
N GLN A 38 -7.32 25.89 -8.84
CA GLN A 38 -7.21 25.69 -7.41
C GLN A 38 -8.33 24.71 -7.01
N TYR A 39 -7.95 23.62 -6.35
CA TYR A 39 -8.90 22.67 -5.81
C TYR A 39 -9.79 23.35 -4.77
N THR A 40 -11.06 23.08 -4.82
CA THR A 40 -12.07 23.44 -3.83
C THR A 40 -12.72 22.17 -3.31
N TYR A 41 -12.72 22.00 -2.02
CA TYR A 41 -13.28 20.82 -1.37
C TYR A 41 -14.76 20.60 -1.70
N THR A 42 -15.11 19.35 -1.93
CA THR A 42 -16.50 18.90 -2.04
C THR A 42 -16.69 17.68 -1.13
N GLN A 43 -17.82 17.65 -0.42
CA GLN A 43 -18.17 16.50 0.42
C GLN A 43 -18.31 15.23 -0.42
N PRO A 44 -17.83 14.07 0.06
CA PRO A 44 -18.04 12.79 -0.61
C PRO A 44 -19.51 12.46 -0.84
N GLU A 45 -19.78 11.75 -1.93
CA GLU A 45 -21.13 11.29 -2.26
C GLU A 45 -21.50 10.06 -1.44
N ASN A 46 -22.72 10.03 -0.92
CA ASN A 46 -23.30 8.82 -0.31
C ASN A 46 -23.78 7.88 -1.41
N ILE A 47 -23.12 6.74 -1.56
CA ILE A 47 -23.46 5.72 -2.55
C ILE A 47 -24.10 4.46 -1.92
N ASN A 48 -24.43 4.52 -0.63
CA ASN A 48 -25.05 3.42 0.14
C ASN A 48 -24.23 2.14 0.19
N ASP A 49 -22.92 2.25 0.28
CA ASP A 49 -21.95 1.13 0.36
C ASP A 49 -21.57 0.75 1.80
N GLY A 50 -22.30 1.27 2.78
CA GLY A 50 -22.07 1.05 4.21
C GLY A 50 -21.20 2.11 4.90
N LEU A 51 -20.54 3.02 4.14
CA LEU A 51 -19.85 4.17 4.69
C LEU A 51 -20.79 5.36 4.81
N ASN A 52 -20.92 5.90 6.01
CA ASN A 52 -21.55 7.21 6.19
C ASN A 52 -20.65 8.29 5.60
N VAL A 53 -21.23 9.37 5.10
CA VAL A 53 -20.49 10.51 4.58
C VAL A 53 -20.76 11.77 5.39
N GLY A 54 -19.82 12.71 5.37
CA GLY A 54 -19.94 14.00 6.05
C GLY A 54 -18.98 15.02 5.48
N SER A 55 -19.00 16.25 6.02
CA SER A 55 -18.07 17.29 5.65
C SER A 55 -16.88 17.36 6.62
N LEU A 56 -15.78 17.98 6.18
CA LEU A 56 -14.60 18.24 7.01
C LEU A 56 -14.94 19.09 8.25
N ASP A 57 -15.86 20.04 8.10
CA ASP A 57 -16.32 20.93 9.19
C ASP A 57 -17.09 20.15 10.29
N GLU A 58 -17.90 19.17 9.92
CA GLU A 58 -18.66 18.33 10.87
C GLU A 58 -17.74 17.53 11.82
N VAL A 59 -16.49 17.29 11.44
CA VAL A 59 -15.52 16.52 12.21
C VAL A 59 -14.28 17.35 12.62
N ASN A 60 -14.37 18.67 12.52
CA ASN A 60 -13.34 19.63 12.91
C ASN A 60 -11.97 19.41 12.24
N ILE A 61 -11.96 19.08 10.94
CA ILE A 61 -10.72 19.01 10.13
C ILE A 61 -10.48 20.39 9.47
N ASP A 62 -9.22 20.87 9.51
CA ASP A 62 -8.81 22.11 8.87
C ASP A 62 -8.92 22.02 7.34
N LEU A 63 -9.95 22.64 6.79
CA LEU A 63 -10.24 22.69 5.36
C LEU A 63 -9.07 23.26 4.55
N ALA A 64 -8.41 24.31 5.04
CA ALA A 64 -7.34 24.98 4.28
C ALA A 64 -6.09 24.08 4.14
N LEU A 65 -5.78 23.30 5.17
CA LEU A 65 -4.70 22.31 5.10
C LEU A 65 -5.03 21.16 4.13
N ILE A 66 -6.27 20.68 4.11
CA ILE A 66 -6.70 19.64 3.17
C ILE A 66 -6.69 20.15 1.73
N GLU A 67 -7.27 21.33 1.45
CA GLU A 67 -7.21 21.91 0.10
C GLU A 67 -5.77 22.13 -0.37
N LYS A 68 -4.89 22.53 0.54
CA LYS A 68 -3.47 22.67 0.24
C LYS A 68 -2.80 21.33 -0.04
N ALA A 69 -3.14 20.27 0.69
CA ALA A 69 -2.65 18.90 0.44
C ALA A 69 -3.03 18.45 -0.96
N VAL A 70 -4.31 18.55 -1.33
CA VAL A 70 -4.82 18.17 -2.64
C VAL A 70 -4.20 19.01 -3.76
N ASN A 71 -4.08 20.32 -3.58
CA ASN A 71 -3.39 21.18 -4.54
C ASN A 71 -1.91 20.79 -4.73
N ASP A 72 -1.24 20.40 -3.67
CA ASP A 72 0.17 19.98 -3.74
C ASP A 72 0.33 18.58 -4.36
N ILE A 73 -0.66 17.68 -4.21
CA ILE A 73 -0.74 16.41 -4.95
C ILE A 73 -0.91 16.71 -6.45
N ASN A 74 -1.86 17.55 -6.84
CA ASN A 74 -2.11 17.94 -8.23
C ASN A 74 -0.89 18.58 -8.91
N ARG A 75 0.00 19.21 -8.12
CA ARG A 75 1.29 19.75 -8.59
C ARG A 75 2.43 18.72 -8.60
N GLY A 76 2.17 17.45 -8.32
CA GLY A 76 3.16 16.37 -8.32
C GLY A 76 4.16 16.40 -7.16
N LYS A 77 3.93 17.16 -6.08
CA LYS A 77 4.87 17.26 -4.96
C LYS A 77 5.03 15.95 -4.18
N PHE A 78 4.03 15.09 -4.22
CA PHE A 78 4.01 13.80 -3.54
C PHE A 78 4.21 12.62 -4.49
N LYS A 79 4.75 12.89 -5.69
CA LYS A 79 4.87 11.91 -6.76
C LYS A 79 3.48 11.50 -7.26
N GLU A 80 3.31 10.25 -7.63
CA GLU A 80 2.10 9.74 -8.23
C GLU A 80 1.17 9.18 -7.15
N VAL A 81 0.29 10.02 -6.64
CA VAL A 81 -0.84 9.66 -5.77
C VAL A 81 -2.07 9.46 -6.65
N HIS A 82 -2.77 8.34 -6.50
CA HIS A 82 -3.96 8.01 -7.29
C HIS A 82 -5.25 8.30 -6.55
N SER A 83 -5.24 8.11 -5.22
CA SER A 83 -6.38 8.48 -4.38
C SER A 83 -5.92 8.94 -2.99
N LEU A 84 -6.75 9.75 -2.36
CA LEU A 84 -6.64 10.14 -0.95
C LEU A 84 -8.05 10.16 -0.35
N LEU A 85 -8.29 9.29 0.63
CA LEU A 85 -9.54 9.20 1.36
C LEU A 85 -9.29 9.40 2.85
N ILE A 86 -10.18 10.13 3.53
CA ILE A 86 -10.16 10.33 4.99
C ILE A 86 -11.52 9.96 5.55
N PHE A 87 -11.51 8.99 6.46
CA PHE A 87 -12.66 8.63 7.30
C PHE A 87 -12.37 9.09 8.72
N LYS A 88 -13.30 9.83 9.33
CA LYS A 88 -13.17 10.35 10.70
C LYS A 88 -14.54 10.43 11.38
N ASP A 89 -14.57 10.08 12.67
CA ASP A 89 -15.76 10.16 13.51
C ASP A 89 -17.01 9.54 12.83
N ASN A 90 -16.80 8.31 12.33
CA ASN A 90 -17.81 7.49 11.64
C ASN A 90 -18.34 8.09 10.31
N ARG A 91 -17.54 8.91 9.61
CA ARG A 91 -17.88 9.52 8.33
C ARG A 91 -16.72 9.52 7.36
N LEU A 92 -16.93 9.17 6.11
CA LEU A 92 -16.01 9.48 5.01
C LEU A 92 -16.16 10.97 4.71
N VAL A 93 -15.10 11.74 4.92
CA VAL A 93 -15.13 13.20 4.84
C VAL A 93 -14.23 13.77 3.73
N LEU A 94 -13.34 12.95 3.18
CA LEU A 94 -12.58 13.27 1.98
C LEU A 94 -12.54 12.05 1.08
N GLU A 95 -12.73 12.26 -0.23
CA GLU A 95 -12.63 11.24 -1.25
C GLU A 95 -12.17 11.89 -2.55
N GLU A 96 -10.86 11.80 -2.83
CA GLU A 96 -10.23 12.42 -3.99
C GLU A 96 -9.49 11.40 -4.83
N TYR A 97 -9.60 11.56 -6.14
CA TYR A 97 -8.96 10.71 -7.14
C TYR A 97 -8.18 11.58 -8.11
N PHE A 98 -7.03 11.07 -8.55
CA PHE A 98 -6.09 11.81 -9.36
C PHE A 98 -5.75 11.07 -10.64
N GLN A 99 -5.11 11.74 -11.57
CA GLN A 99 -4.54 11.11 -12.75
C GLN A 99 -3.25 10.37 -12.39
N GLY A 100 -3.06 9.17 -12.92
CA GLY A 100 -1.86 8.39 -12.72
C GLY A 100 -1.85 7.10 -13.54
N HIS A 101 -0.72 6.38 -13.54
CA HIS A 101 -0.53 5.21 -14.37
C HIS A 101 -1.04 3.94 -13.68
N LYS A 102 -1.72 3.08 -14.45
CA LYS A 102 -1.95 1.70 -14.04
C LYS A 102 -0.61 0.98 -13.89
N TYR A 103 -0.55 0.03 -12.98
CA TYR A 103 0.61 -0.84 -12.86
C TYR A 103 0.78 -1.71 -14.10
N GLN A 104 2.01 -1.79 -14.61
CA GLN A 104 2.39 -2.71 -15.68
C GLN A 104 3.82 -3.19 -15.44
N TRP A 105 3.98 -4.49 -15.19
CA TRP A 105 5.22 -5.10 -14.77
C TRP A 105 6.43 -4.79 -15.68
N ASP A 106 6.26 -4.91 -16.99
CA ASP A 106 7.30 -4.80 -18.01
C ASP A 106 7.47 -3.39 -18.60
N ALA A 107 6.69 -2.42 -18.12
CA ALA A 107 6.81 -1.03 -18.56
C ALA A 107 7.93 -0.28 -17.79
N PRO A 108 8.54 0.76 -18.40
CA PRO A 108 9.44 1.67 -17.68
C PRO A 108 8.76 2.24 -16.42
N ASP A 109 9.49 2.25 -15.31
CA ASP A 109 8.98 2.67 -13.99
C ASP A 109 7.73 1.90 -13.52
N HIS A 110 7.41 0.76 -14.18
CA HIS A 110 6.17 -0.01 -14.03
C HIS A 110 4.89 0.79 -14.35
N HIS A 111 4.99 1.82 -15.18
CA HIS A 111 3.90 2.68 -15.58
C HIS A 111 3.27 2.19 -16.89
N GLY A 112 2.04 1.69 -16.81
CA GLY A 112 1.20 1.33 -17.94
C GLY A 112 0.39 2.52 -18.46
N GLU A 113 -0.89 2.28 -18.75
CA GLU A 113 -1.82 3.30 -19.25
C GLU A 113 -2.01 4.43 -18.22
N LEU A 114 -1.90 5.69 -18.69
CA LEU A 114 -2.25 6.86 -17.88
C LEU A 114 -3.77 7.05 -17.87
N VAL A 115 -4.38 7.02 -16.68
CA VAL A 115 -5.83 7.14 -16.50
C VAL A 115 -6.18 8.21 -15.48
N THR A 116 -7.42 8.68 -15.50
CA THR A 116 -8.01 9.39 -14.36
C THR A 116 -8.68 8.36 -13.47
N TRP A 117 -8.12 8.15 -12.29
CA TRP A 117 -8.66 7.20 -11.33
C TRP A 117 -10.02 7.65 -10.82
N ASP A 118 -10.87 6.71 -10.44
CA ASP A 118 -12.17 6.94 -9.84
C ASP A 118 -12.51 5.86 -8.79
N ARG A 119 -13.62 6.04 -8.09
CA ARG A 119 -14.06 5.17 -6.99
C ARG A 119 -14.39 3.74 -7.39
N SER A 120 -14.65 3.48 -8.67
CA SER A 120 -15.05 2.17 -9.19
C SER A 120 -13.86 1.32 -9.63
N MET A 121 -12.69 1.94 -9.80
CA MET A 121 -11.52 1.27 -10.32
C MET A 121 -10.81 0.45 -9.25
N LEU A 122 -10.58 -0.82 -9.56
CA LEU A 122 -9.74 -1.69 -8.74
C LEU A 122 -8.28 -1.27 -8.89
N HIS A 123 -7.61 -1.10 -7.77
CA HIS A 123 -6.20 -0.77 -7.68
C HIS A 123 -5.40 -1.94 -7.11
N GLU A 124 -4.21 -2.22 -7.66
CA GLU A 124 -3.26 -3.15 -7.07
C GLU A 124 -2.81 -2.62 -5.71
N ILE A 125 -3.23 -3.29 -4.62
CA ILE A 125 -2.90 -2.82 -3.27
C ILE A 125 -1.53 -3.30 -2.79
N MET A 126 -0.85 -4.13 -3.60
CA MET A 126 0.49 -4.63 -3.31
C MET A 126 0.56 -5.26 -1.91
N SER A 127 1.59 -4.96 -1.13
CA SER A 127 1.81 -5.56 0.19
C SER A 127 0.75 -5.25 1.24
N ASP A 128 -0.25 -4.39 0.98
CA ASP A 128 -1.43 -4.26 1.84
C ASP A 128 -2.22 -5.58 1.88
N ALA A 129 -2.10 -6.41 0.83
CA ALA A 129 -2.66 -7.76 0.78
C ALA A 129 -2.17 -8.65 1.94
N LYS A 130 -0.96 -8.41 2.48
CA LYS A 130 -0.44 -9.14 3.64
C LYS A 130 -1.33 -8.95 4.88
N SER A 131 -1.82 -7.73 5.09
CA SER A 131 -2.76 -7.44 6.18
C SER A 131 -4.09 -8.15 5.96
N ILE A 132 -4.57 -8.24 4.71
CA ILE A 132 -5.80 -8.99 4.38
C ILE A 132 -5.60 -10.49 4.63
N THR A 133 -4.47 -11.05 4.23
CA THR A 133 -4.12 -12.46 4.51
C THR A 133 -4.06 -12.72 6.01
N SER A 134 -3.48 -11.81 6.78
CA SER A 134 -3.47 -11.89 8.25
C SER A 134 -4.89 -11.88 8.82
N ILE A 135 -5.77 -10.99 8.35
CA ILE A 135 -7.18 -10.96 8.76
C ILE A 135 -7.84 -12.32 8.50
N CYS A 136 -7.60 -12.92 7.34
CA CYS A 136 -8.15 -14.23 6.99
C CYS A 136 -7.67 -15.34 7.95
N ILE A 137 -6.41 -15.33 8.38
CA ILE A 137 -5.91 -16.26 9.42
C ILE A 137 -6.66 -16.03 10.74
N GLY A 138 -6.83 -14.77 11.18
CA GLY A 138 -7.57 -14.44 12.38
C GLY A 138 -9.02 -14.95 12.34
N ILE A 139 -9.71 -14.71 11.22
CA ILE A 139 -11.06 -15.21 11.02
C ILE A 139 -11.10 -16.75 10.99
N ALA A 140 -10.10 -17.39 10.41
CA ALA A 140 -10.00 -18.86 10.42
C ALA A 140 -9.86 -19.43 11.84
N ILE A 141 -9.12 -18.74 12.71
CA ILE A 141 -9.01 -19.08 14.13
C ILE A 141 -10.34 -18.85 14.86
N ASP A 142 -10.94 -17.66 14.69
CA ASP A 142 -12.22 -17.32 15.32
C ASP A 142 -13.34 -18.29 14.94
N LYS A 143 -13.26 -18.89 13.77
CA LYS A 143 -14.21 -19.92 13.27
C LYS A 143 -13.82 -21.36 13.61
N GLY A 144 -12.66 -21.57 14.22
CA GLY A 144 -12.17 -22.90 14.62
C GLY A 144 -11.63 -23.75 13.46
N PHE A 145 -11.32 -23.18 12.30
CA PHE A 145 -10.62 -23.88 11.22
C PHE A 145 -9.13 -24.06 11.55
N ILE A 146 -8.55 -23.11 12.28
CA ILE A 146 -7.19 -23.14 12.83
C ILE A 146 -7.33 -23.06 14.34
N GLU A 147 -6.59 -23.88 15.07
CA GLU A 147 -6.71 -23.95 16.55
C GLU A 147 -6.04 -22.72 17.21
N SER A 148 -4.82 -22.40 16.78
CA SER A 148 -4.09 -21.24 17.31
C SER A 148 -2.92 -20.85 16.43
N VAL A 149 -2.41 -19.62 16.63
CA VAL A 149 -1.18 -19.13 15.96
C VAL A 149 0.09 -19.87 16.36
N HIS A 150 0.06 -20.66 17.45
CA HIS A 150 1.22 -21.37 17.99
C HIS A 150 1.39 -22.78 17.37
N GLN A 151 0.48 -23.20 16.50
CA GLN A 151 0.64 -24.46 15.76
C GLN A 151 1.79 -24.35 14.76
N SER A 152 2.48 -25.50 14.55
CA SER A 152 3.47 -25.60 13.49
C SER A 152 2.81 -25.41 12.13
N ILE A 153 3.49 -24.72 11.21
CA ILE A 153 3.02 -24.60 9.83
C ILE A 153 2.85 -25.97 9.16
N PHE A 154 3.65 -26.96 9.57
CA PHE A 154 3.60 -28.30 9.01
C PHE A 154 2.37 -29.12 9.44
N ASP A 155 1.62 -28.68 10.46
CA ASP A 155 0.32 -29.27 10.80
C ASP A 155 -0.70 -29.08 9.65
N TYR A 156 -0.48 -28.07 8.79
CA TYR A 156 -1.34 -27.67 7.68
C TYR A 156 -0.73 -27.91 6.29
N LEU A 157 0.47 -28.49 6.19
CA LEU A 157 1.18 -28.68 4.92
C LEU A 157 1.51 -30.17 4.69
N PRO A 158 0.51 -31.06 4.51
CA PRO A 158 0.74 -32.49 4.43
C PRO A 158 1.60 -32.92 3.24
N GLU A 159 1.54 -32.19 2.13
CA GLU A 159 2.31 -32.49 0.92
C GLU A 159 3.79 -32.10 1.06
N HIS A 160 4.12 -31.23 2.02
CA HIS A 160 5.45 -30.66 2.23
C HIS A 160 6.16 -31.19 3.50
N GLN A 161 5.68 -32.32 4.08
CA GLN A 161 6.28 -32.91 5.28
C GLN A 161 7.76 -33.32 5.11
N HIS A 162 8.17 -33.61 3.88
CA HIS A 162 9.57 -33.89 3.57
C HIS A 162 10.51 -32.71 3.74
N LEU A 163 9.99 -31.48 3.79
CA LEU A 163 10.72 -30.23 4.04
C LEU A 163 10.77 -29.86 5.54
N ASN A 164 10.11 -30.63 6.39
CA ASN A 164 10.12 -30.47 7.85
C ASN A 164 11.43 -30.99 8.46
N THR A 165 12.52 -30.33 8.16
CA THR A 165 13.89 -30.67 8.57
C THR A 165 14.59 -29.48 9.22
N ASP A 166 15.73 -29.74 9.83
CA ASP A 166 16.66 -28.71 10.33
C ASP A 166 16.04 -27.70 11.31
N GLY A 167 15.03 -28.14 12.10
CA GLY A 167 14.37 -27.31 13.10
C GLY A 167 13.20 -26.47 12.58
N LYS A 168 12.79 -26.65 11.31
CA LYS A 168 11.65 -25.95 10.71
C LYS A 168 10.32 -26.36 11.34
N ASP A 169 10.24 -27.51 12.01
CA ASP A 169 9.10 -27.94 12.83
C ASP A 169 8.69 -26.91 13.89
N LYS A 170 9.63 -26.04 14.30
CA LYS A 170 9.39 -24.96 15.26
C LYS A 170 8.77 -23.71 14.65
N ILE A 171 8.69 -23.61 13.33
CA ILE A 171 8.06 -22.45 12.68
C ILE A 171 6.56 -22.53 12.91
N THR A 172 6.00 -21.51 13.55
CA THR A 172 4.57 -21.39 13.82
C THR A 172 3.89 -20.38 12.92
N ILE A 173 2.57 -20.42 12.86
CA ILE A 173 1.75 -19.41 12.17
C ILE A 173 2.10 -17.99 12.69
N GLU A 174 2.30 -17.81 14.01
CA GLU A 174 2.70 -16.52 14.57
C GLU A 174 4.04 -16.03 14.04
N HIS A 175 5.01 -16.92 13.83
CA HIS A 175 6.30 -16.55 13.27
C HIS A 175 6.18 -16.04 11.82
N LEU A 176 5.26 -16.59 11.02
CA LEU A 176 4.98 -16.07 9.68
C LEU A 176 4.31 -14.68 9.75
N LEU A 177 3.28 -14.52 10.58
CA LEU A 177 2.53 -13.27 10.78
C LEU A 177 3.39 -12.13 11.28
N THR A 178 4.40 -12.44 12.09
CA THR A 178 5.32 -11.45 12.71
C THR A 178 6.60 -11.26 11.90
N MET A 179 6.76 -11.95 10.75
CA MET A 179 7.99 -11.91 9.93
C MET A 179 9.24 -12.37 10.71
N THR A 180 9.07 -13.39 11.55
CA THR A 180 10.15 -13.96 12.38
C THR A 180 10.31 -15.47 12.13
N SER A 181 10.00 -15.96 10.94
CA SER A 181 10.12 -17.39 10.60
C SER A 181 11.54 -17.94 10.74
N GLY A 182 12.54 -17.09 10.58
CA GLY A 182 13.95 -17.47 10.57
C GLY A 182 14.44 -18.04 9.24
N LEU A 183 13.56 -18.22 8.25
CA LEU A 183 13.94 -18.62 6.90
C LEU A 183 14.72 -17.51 6.21
N GLU A 184 15.72 -17.90 5.43
CA GLU A 184 16.43 -16.97 4.53
C GLU A 184 15.45 -16.44 3.49
N TRP A 185 15.43 -15.11 3.35
CA TRP A 185 14.60 -14.42 2.36
C TRP A 185 15.11 -13.00 2.16
N ASP A 186 15.22 -12.55 0.91
CA ASP A 186 15.71 -11.20 0.60
C ASP A 186 14.82 -10.49 -0.39
N GLU A 187 14.08 -9.48 0.09
CA GLU A 187 13.26 -8.58 -0.72
C GLU A 187 13.87 -7.16 -0.84
N TRP A 188 15.07 -6.92 -0.28
CA TRP A 188 15.59 -5.56 -0.13
C TRP A 188 16.90 -5.28 -0.86
N SER A 189 17.79 -6.27 -1.00
CA SER A 189 19.13 -6.07 -1.59
C SER A 189 19.09 -5.94 -3.10
N ALA A 190 18.10 -6.52 -3.76
CA ALA A 190 17.90 -6.44 -5.19
C ALA A 190 16.56 -5.72 -5.52
N PRO A 191 16.46 -5.01 -6.67
CA PRO A 191 15.22 -4.39 -7.10
C PRO A 191 14.09 -5.41 -7.31
N LEU A 192 12.84 -4.99 -7.11
CA LEU A 192 11.64 -5.78 -7.45
C LEU A 192 11.46 -6.04 -8.97
N SER A 193 12.43 -5.70 -9.79
CA SER A 193 12.52 -6.05 -11.21
C SER A 193 13.60 -7.11 -11.49
N SER A 194 14.25 -7.64 -10.46
CA SER A 194 15.36 -8.62 -10.58
C SER A 194 14.95 -9.98 -10.02
N PRO A 195 15.26 -11.10 -10.70
CA PRO A 195 15.12 -12.45 -10.15
C PRO A 195 15.99 -12.73 -8.91
N ASP A 196 17.00 -11.89 -8.64
CA ASP A 196 17.81 -11.98 -7.43
C ASP A 196 17.04 -11.51 -6.17
N ASN A 197 15.91 -10.84 -6.35
CA ASN A 197 14.95 -10.56 -5.29
C ASN A 197 14.03 -11.76 -5.11
N ASP A 198 13.95 -12.34 -3.92
CA ASP A 198 13.22 -13.58 -3.68
C ASP A 198 11.72 -13.49 -4.00
N ALA A 199 11.08 -12.32 -3.78
CA ALA A 199 9.69 -12.09 -4.16
C ALA A 199 9.46 -12.17 -5.68
N ILE A 200 10.50 -11.99 -6.46
CA ILE A 200 10.49 -12.08 -7.92
C ILE A 200 11.05 -13.42 -8.37
N GLY A 201 12.15 -13.87 -7.76
CA GLY A 201 12.82 -15.14 -8.09
C GLY A 201 11.90 -16.36 -8.02
N ILE A 202 10.94 -16.33 -7.10
CA ILE A 202 9.92 -17.39 -6.96
C ILE A 202 9.09 -17.61 -8.25
N TRP A 203 8.87 -16.56 -9.05
CA TRP A 203 8.11 -16.62 -10.32
C TRP A 203 8.92 -17.23 -11.48
N PHE A 204 10.24 -17.25 -11.36
CA PHE A 204 11.14 -17.82 -12.36
C PHE A 204 11.67 -19.20 -11.97
N SER A 205 11.20 -19.73 -10.84
CA SER A 205 11.57 -21.06 -10.35
C SER A 205 10.72 -22.17 -10.99
N ASP A 206 11.34 -23.31 -11.31
CA ASP A 206 10.63 -24.52 -11.73
C ASP A 206 9.98 -25.26 -10.55
N LYS A 207 10.18 -24.80 -9.30
CA LYS A 207 9.60 -25.39 -8.08
C LYS A 207 8.21 -24.83 -7.83
N ASP A 208 7.36 -25.62 -7.19
CA ASP A 208 6.15 -25.04 -6.63
C ASP A 208 6.52 -24.00 -5.56
N PRO A 209 5.70 -22.95 -5.37
CA PRO A 209 6.06 -21.80 -4.53
C PRO A 209 6.28 -22.18 -3.06
N ILE A 210 5.55 -23.17 -2.52
CA ILE A 210 5.72 -23.59 -1.13
C ILE A 210 7.05 -24.34 -0.96
N THR A 211 7.40 -25.19 -1.90
CA THR A 211 8.71 -25.86 -1.94
C THR A 211 9.83 -24.82 -2.07
N PHE A 212 9.70 -23.84 -2.96
CA PHE A 212 10.70 -22.77 -3.11
C PHE A 212 10.96 -22.03 -1.78
N ILE A 213 9.90 -21.72 -1.03
CA ILE A 213 10.00 -21.02 0.25
C ILE A 213 10.58 -21.92 1.33
N LEU A 214 10.04 -23.12 1.49
CA LEU A 214 10.39 -24.01 2.60
C LEU A 214 11.74 -24.73 2.42
N GLU A 215 12.30 -24.79 1.23
CA GLU A 215 13.67 -25.25 1.00
C GLU A 215 14.73 -24.23 1.43
N ARG A 216 14.35 -22.94 1.62
CA ARG A 216 15.28 -21.94 2.13
C ARG A 216 15.88 -22.38 3.46
N PRO A 217 17.19 -22.13 3.69
CA PRO A 217 17.82 -22.48 4.95
C PRO A 217 17.18 -21.70 6.13
N LEU A 218 17.14 -22.35 7.29
CA LEU A 218 16.82 -21.70 8.54
C LEU A 218 18.08 -21.01 9.06
N VAL A 219 18.15 -19.67 8.92
CA VAL A 219 19.34 -18.87 9.25
C VAL A 219 19.24 -18.23 10.65
N HIS A 220 18.03 -18.15 11.21
CA HIS A 220 17.75 -17.71 12.57
C HIS A 220 16.80 -18.66 13.26
N GLU A 221 16.86 -18.73 14.60
CA GLU A 221 15.85 -19.45 15.37
C GLU A 221 14.49 -18.76 15.20
N PRO A 222 13.40 -19.52 14.89
CA PRO A 222 12.06 -18.94 14.76
C PRO A 222 11.66 -18.09 15.94
N GLY A 223 11.08 -16.92 15.70
CA GLY A 223 10.67 -15.95 16.70
C GLY A 223 11.75 -14.96 17.15
N THR A 224 13.00 -15.05 16.66
CA THR A 224 14.12 -14.26 17.22
C THR A 224 14.57 -13.09 16.36
N SER A 225 14.32 -13.11 15.03
CA SER A 225 14.83 -12.11 14.10
C SER A 225 13.75 -11.71 13.11
N PHE A 226 13.50 -10.42 12.99
CA PHE A 226 12.63 -9.86 11.96
C PHE A 226 13.29 -9.98 10.58
N ASN A 227 12.59 -10.58 9.65
CA ASN A 227 12.95 -10.61 8.23
C ASN A 227 11.69 -10.53 7.38
N TYR A 228 11.46 -9.39 6.71
CA TYR A 228 10.27 -9.19 5.89
C TYR A 228 10.24 -10.16 4.72
N SER A 229 9.17 -10.95 4.61
CA SER A 229 9.07 -12.03 3.65
C SER A 229 7.66 -12.17 3.06
N GLY A 230 7.53 -11.99 1.74
CA GLY A 230 6.34 -12.35 0.98
C GLY A 230 6.09 -13.86 1.00
N GLY A 231 7.17 -14.66 1.03
CA GLY A 231 7.07 -16.11 1.14
C GLY A 231 6.27 -16.57 2.36
N ASN A 232 6.45 -15.92 3.51
CA ASN A 232 5.66 -16.21 4.71
C ASN A 232 4.15 -16.09 4.44
N MET A 233 3.73 -15.09 3.67
CA MET A 233 2.31 -14.83 3.40
C MET A 233 1.73 -15.82 2.39
N ILE A 234 2.53 -16.25 1.41
CA ILE A 234 2.13 -17.29 0.46
C ILE A 234 1.88 -18.61 1.21
N VAL A 235 2.76 -18.95 2.17
CA VAL A 235 2.56 -20.12 3.05
C VAL A 235 1.30 -19.97 3.90
N LEU A 236 0.99 -18.77 4.42
CA LEU A 236 -0.27 -18.53 5.16
C LEU A 236 -1.51 -18.69 4.26
N GLY A 237 -1.44 -18.27 2.99
CA GLY A 237 -2.51 -18.53 2.01
C GLY A 237 -2.77 -20.01 1.83
N GLU A 238 -1.73 -20.84 1.72
CA GLU A 238 -1.84 -22.28 1.64
C GLU A 238 -2.36 -22.93 2.93
N ILE A 239 -1.96 -22.41 4.09
CA ILE A 239 -2.53 -22.85 5.38
C ILE A 239 -4.04 -22.64 5.41
N ILE A 240 -4.55 -21.50 4.92
CA ILE A 240 -6.01 -21.26 4.78
C ILE A 240 -6.63 -22.35 3.90
N ARG A 241 -6.03 -22.64 2.74
CA ARG A 241 -6.53 -23.66 1.81
C ARG A 241 -6.63 -25.04 2.46
N TYR A 242 -5.59 -25.48 3.14
CA TYR A 242 -5.58 -26.79 3.79
C TYR A 242 -6.51 -26.85 5.02
N ALA A 243 -6.57 -25.78 5.83
CA ALA A 243 -7.42 -25.74 7.02
C ALA A 243 -8.91 -25.67 6.69
N THR A 244 -9.29 -25.05 5.59
CA THR A 244 -10.68 -24.70 5.28
C THR A 244 -11.25 -25.41 4.05
N GLY A 245 -10.40 -25.93 3.17
CA GLY A 245 -10.77 -26.45 1.85
C GLY A 245 -11.12 -25.36 0.83
N MET A 246 -10.88 -24.08 1.13
CA MET A 246 -11.13 -22.94 0.26
C MET A 246 -9.81 -22.19 -0.01
N ASP A 247 -9.58 -21.77 -1.24
CA ASP A 247 -8.50 -20.83 -1.54
C ASP A 247 -8.75 -19.49 -0.85
N ILE A 248 -7.71 -18.66 -0.66
CA ILE A 248 -7.83 -17.40 0.07
C ILE A 248 -8.82 -16.41 -0.58
N ASP A 249 -9.00 -16.46 -1.90
CA ASP A 249 -9.97 -15.63 -2.63
C ASP A 249 -11.40 -16.02 -2.28
N GLU A 250 -11.71 -17.32 -2.26
CA GLU A 250 -13.01 -17.83 -1.84
C GLU A 250 -13.24 -17.56 -0.34
N PHE A 251 -12.23 -17.83 0.48
CA PHE A 251 -12.32 -17.63 1.92
C PHE A 251 -12.54 -16.16 2.28
N SER A 252 -11.71 -15.25 1.73
CA SER A 252 -11.83 -13.80 1.97
C SER A 252 -13.17 -13.27 1.43
N GLY A 253 -13.60 -13.71 0.25
CA GLY A 253 -14.90 -13.36 -0.32
C GLY A 253 -16.05 -13.71 0.60
N LYS A 254 -16.02 -14.91 1.18
CA LYS A 254 -17.12 -15.42 2.02
C LYS A 254 -17.12 -14.86 3.44
N TYR A 255 -15.95 -14.78 4.08
CA TYR A 255 -15.85 -14.54 5.52
C TYR A 255 -15.34 -13.15 5.89
N LEU A 256 -14.87 -12.36 4.92
CA LEU A 256 -14.43 -10.99 5.12
C LEU A 256 -15.17 -10.04 4.18
N PHE A 257 -14.93 -10.11 2.90
CA PHE A 257 -15.38 -9.12 1.93
C PHE A 257 -16.92 -9.05 1.82
N GLY A 258 -17.59 -10.19 1.74
CA GLY A 258 -19.06 -10.23 1.69
C GLY A 258 -19.73 -9.63 2.94
N LEU A 259 -19.12 -9.78 4.13
CA LEU A 259 -19.62 -9.19 5.37
C LEU A 259 -19.39 -7.67 5.42
N LEU A 260 -18.39 -7.17 4.72
CA LEU A 260 -18.10 -5.74 4.59
C LEU A 260 -18.87 -5.07 3.42
N GLY A 261 -19.67 -5.84 2.67
CA GLY A 261 -20.30 -5.35 1.45
C GLY A 261 -19.28 -4.95 0.38
N ILE A 262 -18.20 -5.72 0.26
CA ILE A 262 -17.18 -5.59 -0.79
C ILE A 262 -17.49 -6.64 -1.84
N ASP A 263 -18.06 -6.19 -2.96
CA ASP A 263 -18.50 -7.07 -4.05
C ASP A 263 -17.47 -7.18 -5.19
N SER A 264 -16.52 -6.24 -5.26
CA SER A 264 -15.51 -6.16 -6.29
C SER A 264 -14.11 -6.24 -5.69
N PHE A 265 -13.43 -7.34 -5.91
CA PHE A 265 -12.03 -7.56 -5.57
C PHE A 265 -11.45 -8.58 -6.53
N ASP A 266 -10.11 -8.65 -6.66
CA ASP A 266 -9.46 -9.57 -7.57
C ASP A 266 -8.13 -10.05 -6.98
N TRP A 267 -8.06 -11.32 -6.60
CA TRP A 267 -6.80 -12.02 -6.33
C TRP A 267 -6.19 -12.48 -7.66
N TRP A 268 -5.69 -11.55 -8.42
CA TRP A 268 -5.32 -11.71 -9.82
C TRP A 268 -4.03 -12.49 -10.05
N ASN A 269 -3.16 -12.58 -9.05
CA ASN A 269 -1.82 -13.13 -9.19
C ASN A 269 -1.76 -14.55 -8.63
N ARG A 270 -1.60 -15.53 -9.53
CA ARG A 270 -1.56 -16.95 -9.21
C ARG A 270 -0.36 -17.60 -9.89
N PHE A 271 0.29 -18.52 -9.18
CA PHE A 271 1.31 -19.39 -9.75
C PHE A 271 0.69 -20.43 -10.68
N GLU A 272 1.50 -21.05 -11.56
CA GLU A 272 1.02 -22.02 -12.55
C GLU A 272 0.28 -23.22 -11.94
N ASN A 273 0.66 -23.62 -10.72
CA ASN A 273 0.00 -24.70 -9.97
C ASN A 273 -1.29 -24.27 -9.25
N GLY A 274 -1.71 -23.01 -9.40
CA GLY A 274 -2.93 -22.44 -8.84
C GLY A 274 -2.77 -21.78 -7.46
N VAL A 275 -1.62 -21.90 -6.81
CA VAL A 275 -1.35 -21.20 -5.53
C VAL A 275 -1.49 -19.69 -5.73
N ILE A 276 -2.22 -19.03 -4.84
CA ILE A 276 -2.42 -17.57 -4.90
C ILE A 276 -1.24 -16.86 -4.26
N GLU A 277 -0.78 -15.79 -4.90
CA GLU A 277 0.22 -14.88 -4.36
C GLU A 277 -0.42 -14.00 -3.25
N ALA A 278 -0.48 -14.54 -2.04
CA ALA A 278 -1.16 -13.93 -0.90
C ALA A 278 -0.38 -12.78 -0.23
N ALA A 279 0.76 -12.40 -0.80
CA ALA A 279 1.62 -11.34 -0.27
C ALA A 279 1.38 -9.96 -0.93
N GLY A 280 0.83 -9.94 -2.18
CA GLY A 280 0.68 -8.71 -2.94
C GLY A 280 -0.33 -8.77 -4.08
N GLY A 281 -0.85 -9.97 -4.38
CA GLY A 281 -1.66 -10.24 -5.57
C GLY A 281 -3.15 -9.89 -5.46
N LEU A 282 -3.51 -8.82 -4.75
CA LEU A 282 -4.91 -8.39 -4.54
C LEU A 282 -5.16 -7.00 -5.11
N LYS A 283 -6.33 -6.83 -5.73
CA LYS A 283 -6.88 -5.54 -6.15
C LYS A 283 -8.15 -5.23 -5.37
N MET A 284 -8.29 -3.98 -4.94
CA MET A 284 -9.47 -3.47 -4.25
C MET A 284 -9.74 -2.02 -4.66
N THR A 285 -10.96 -1.53 -4.43
CA THR A 285 -11.25 -0.11 -4.55
C THR A 285 -10.74 0.65 -3.31
N PRO A 286 -10.37 1.95 -3.42
CA PRO A 286 -9.96 2.73 -2.25
C PRO A 286 -11.02 2.82 -1.15
N ARG A 287 -12.32 2.87 -1.51
CA ARG A 287 -13.41 2.85 -0.50
C ARG A 287 -13.47 1.53 0.27
N ASP A 288 -13.19 0.41 -0.40
CA ASP A 288 -13.16 -0.90 0.25
C ASP A 288 -11.95 -1.04 1.19
N MET A 289 -10.83 -0.42 0.84
CA MET A 289 -9.69 -0.29 1.77
C MET A 289 -10.06 0.52 3.03
N VAL A 290 -10.89 1.58 2.89
CA VAL A 290 -11.43 2.30 4.07
C VAL A 290 -12.25 1.38 4.96
N LYS A 291 -13.12 0.51 4.41
CA LYS A 291 -13.94 -0.44 5.20
C LYS A 291 -13.05 -1.39 6.04
N ILE A 292 -11.94 -1.86 5.47
CA ILE A 292 -10.94 -2.65 6.21
C ILE A 292 -10.37 -1.85 7.39
N GLY A 293 -9.90 -0.64 7.12
CA GLY A 293 -9.36 0.23 8.18
C GLY A 293 -10.36 0.56 9.26
N VAL A 294 -11.62 0.84 8.90
CA VAL A 294 -12.72 1.13 9.85
C VAL A 294 -13.04 -0.09 10.70
N THR A 295 -13.00 -1.30 10.13
CA THR A 295 -13.17 -2.53 10.91
C THR A 295 -12.12 -2.63 12.00
N PHE A 296 -10.85 -2.31 11.70
CA PHE A 296 -9.77 -2.29 12.68
C PHE A 296 -9.86 -1.11 13.66
N LEU A 297 -10.27 0.06 13.21
CA LEU A 297 -10.56 1.21 14.08
C LEU A 297 -11.62 0.89 15.13
N ASN A 298 -12.62 0.10 14.76
CA ASN A 298 -13.73 -0.34 15.60
C ASN A 298 -13.48 -1.72 16.24
N GLU A 299 -12.22 -2.06 16.54
CA GLU A 299 -11.86 -3.27 17.30
C GLU A 299 -12.42 -4.57 16.69
N GLY A 300 -12.50 -4.63 15.35
CA GLY A 300 -12.97 -5.79 14.59
C GLY A 300 -14.47 -5.82 14.30
N ILE A 301 -15.16 -4.69 14.49
CA ILE A 301 -16.61 -4.56 14.25
C ILE A 301 -16.87 -3.71 13.01
N TRP A 302 -17.77 -4.19 12.16
CA TRP A 302 -18.31 -3.46 11.02
C TRP A 302 -19.84 -3.44 11.09
N ASN A 303 -20.45 -2.24 11.07
CA ASN A 303 -21.92 -2.06 11.12
C ASN A 303 -22.63 -2.86 12.24
N GLY A 304 -21.99 -3.00 13.40
CA GLY A 304 -22.50 -3.73 14.55
C GLY A 304 -22.26 -5.24 14.55
N GLU A 305 -21.67 -5.79 13.48
CA GLU A 305 -21.30 -7.20 13.39
C GLU A 305 -19.79 -7.38 13.63
N ARG A 306 -19.44 -8.40 14.42
CA ARG A 306 -18.02 -8.77 14.64
C ARG A 306 -17.50 -9.56 13.45
N ILE A 307 -16.53 -8.98 12.79
CA ILE A 307 -15.85 -9.57 11.63
C ILE A 307 -14.64 -10.40 12.07
N ILE A 308 -13.88 -9.87 13.03
CA ILE A 308 -12.68 -10.47 13.59
C ILE A 308 -12.61 -10.16 15.09
N SER A 309 -11.94 -11.02 15.87
CA SER A 309 -11.80 -10.80 17.31
C SER A 309 -11.02 -9.52 17.63
N GLU A 310 -11.42 -8.85 18.73
CA GLU A 310 -10.73 -7.68 19.28
C GLU A 310 -9.25 -8.00 19.56
N GLN A 311 -8.98 -9.17 20.10
CA GLN A 311 -7.62 -9.64 20.39
C GLN A 311 -6.73 -9.69 19.13
N TRP A 312 -7.29 -10.01 17.98
CA TRP A 312 -6.54 -9.99 16.72
C TRP A 312 -6.17 -8.57 16.31
N VAL A 313 -7.09 -7.63 16.47
CA VAL A 313 -6.85 -6.20 16.21
C VAL A 313 -5.76 -5.65 17.13
N GLU A 314 -5.85 -5.95 18.45
CA GLU A 314 -4.84 -5.56 19.44
C GLU A 314 -3.43 -6.08 19.07
N LYS A 315 -3.36 -7.33 18.58
CA LYS A 315 -2.10 -7.94 18.13
C LYS A 315 -1.51 -7.23 16.90
N GLY A 316 -2.34 -6.79 15.97
CA GLY A 316 -1.90 -6.01 14.80
C GLY A 316 -1.52 -4.58 15.14
N ALA A 317 -2.21 -3.95 16.10
CA ALA A 317 -2.03 -2.56 16.48
C ALA A 317 -0.78 -2.30 17.34
N ALA A 318 -0.16 -3.32 17.93
CA ALA A 318 1.02 -3.21 18.79
C ALA A 318 2.21 -4.00 18.21
N PRO A 319 3.43 -3.46 18.24
CA PRO A 319 4.58 -4.17 17.70
C PRO A 319 4.86 -5.46 18.46
N PHE A 320 5.13 -6.54 17.74
CA PHE A 320 5.57 -7.80 18.34
C PHE A 320 6.88 -7.61 19.12
N ALA A 321 7.07 -8.40 20.19
CA ALA A 321 8.29 -8.32 20.99
C ALA A 321 9.52 -8.58 20.09
N GLY A 322 10.46 -7.63 20.05
CA GLY A 322 11.63 -7.69 19.17
C GLY A 322 11.46 -6.98 17.81
N ASN A 323 10.23 -6.69 17.39
CA ASN A 323 9.94 -5.99 16.13
C ASN A 323 9.68 -4.49 16.38
N LYS A 324 10.61 -3.82 17.07
CA LYS A 324 10.57 -2.38 17.38
C LYS A 324 11.80 -1.69 16.84
N GLY A 325 11.67 -0.42 16.44
CA GLY A 325 12.79 0.36 15.96
C GLY A 325 13.37 -0.15 14.63
N ILE A 326 12.53 -0.74 13.77
CA ILE A 326 12.96 -1.30 12.51
C ILE A 326 13.19 -0.16 11.50
N ASP A 327 14.36 -0.16 10.88
CA ASP A 327 14.69 0.65 9.72
C ASP A 327 14.63 -0.22 8.47
N VAL A 328 13.64 0.02 7.61
CA VAL A 328 13.50 -0.75 6.36
C VAL A 328 14.43 -0.17 5.30
N PRO A 329 15.41 -0.96 4.79
CA PRO A 329 16.38 -0.49 3.81
C PRO A 329 15.71 0.07 2.55
N GLY A 330 16.28 1.15 1.98
CA GLY A 330 15.80 1.74 0.72
C GLY A 330 14.44 2.45 0.81
N THR A 331 13.81 2.53 1.99
CA THR A 331 12.48 3.12 2.18
C THR A 331 12.49 4.29 3.17
N ALA A 332 11.35 5.01 3.24
CA ALA A 332 11.10 6.03 4.27
C ALA A 332 10.65 5.44 5.60
N LYS A 333 10.52 4.11 5.72
CA LYS A 333 10.10 3.44 6.95
C LYS A 333 11.27 3.38 7.92
N LYS A 334 11.28 4.28 8.89
CA LYS A 334 12.29 4.40 9.94
C LYS A 334 11.62 4.37 11.31
N ASP A 335 12.28 3.72 12.26
CA ASP A 335 11.79 3.57 13.64
C ASP A 335 10.34 3.09 13.66
N VAL A 336 10.05 2.01 12.91
CA VAL A 336 8.73 1.40 12.85
C VAL A 336 8.70 0.09 13.63
N GLY A 337 7.50 -0.34 14.02
CA GLY A 337 7.25 -1.66 14.55
C GLY A 337 6.52 -2.53 13.54
N TYR A 338 6.39 -3.84 13.83
CA TYR A 338 5.65 -4.77 12.98
C TYR A 338 5.01 -5.89 13.82
N SER A 339 3.77 -6.20 13.55
CA SER A 339 3.07 -7.34 14.14
C SER A 339 1.88 -7.74 13.27
N TYR A 340 1.62 -9.03 13.14
CA TYR A 340 0.47 -9.64 12.44
C TYR A 340 0.19 -8.99 11.07
N SER A 341 1.26 -8.73 10.33
CA SER A 341 1.25 -8.09 9.01
C SER A 341 0.78 -6.64 8.98
N TRP A 342 0.83 -5.96 10.12
CA TRP A 342 0.66 -4.52 10.25
C TRP A 342 1.94 -3.84 10.69
N TRP A 343 2.25 -2.69 10.09
CA TRP A 343 3.30 -1.79 10.55
C TRP A 343 2.76 -0.90 11.67
N THR A 344 3.62 -0.50 12.61
CA THR A 344 3.27 0.48 13.63
C THR A 344 4.24 1.65 13.61
N LYS A 345 3.76 2.85 13.93
CA LYS A 345 4.58 4.06 14.00
C LYS A 345 3.96 5.03 14.99
N THR A 346 4.83 5.84 15.63
CA THR A 346 4.40 6.96 16.47
C THR A 346 4.79 8.27 15.79
N TYR A 347 3.84 9.18 15.64
CA TYR A 347 4.05 10.54 15.19
C TYR A 347 3.98 11.50 16.37
N SER A 348 4.57 12.69 16.22
CA SER A 348 4.43 13.79 17.19
C SER A 348 3.74 14.96 16.54
N ASN A 349 2.63 15.41 17.11
CA ASN A 349 1.94 16.64 16.70
C ASN A 349 1.72 17.54 17.90
N SER A 350 2.28 18.76 17.89
CA SER A 350 2.12 19.76 18.95
C SER A 350 2.42 19.24 20.36
N GLY A 351 3.40 18.31 20.47
CA GLY A 351 3.83 17.71 21.72
C GLY A 351 2.95 16.54 22.22
N LYS A 352 1.97 16.11 21.42
CA LYS A 352 1.19 14.87 21.64
C LYS A 352 1.75 13.77 20.76
N GLU A 353 1.86 12.57 21.31
CA GLU A 353 2.15 11.36 20.54
C GLU A 353 0.86 10.84 19.91
N ILE A 354 0.95 10.39 18.67
CA ILE A 354 -0.12 9.79 17.90
C ILE A 354 0.39 8.45 17.41
N HIS A 355 -0.16 7.38 17.96
CA HIS A 355 0.18 6.03 17.55
C HIS A 355 -0.67 5.64 16.36
N VAL A 356 -0.04 5.04 15.37
CA VAL A 356 -0.73 4.52 14.20
C VAL A 356 -0.28 3.09 13.93
N PHE A 357 -1.19 2.30 13.37
CA PHE A 357 -0.82 1.08 12.70
C PHE A 357 -1.35 1.13 11.26
N TYR A 358 -0.63 0.49 10.34
CA TYR A 358 -0.95 0.65 8.95
C TYR A 358 -0.54 -0.57 8.10
N ALA A 359 -1.37 -0.89 7.10
CA ALA A 359 -0.93 -1.65 5.95
C ALA A 359 -0.11 -0.74 5.04
N GLY A 360 0.88 -1.27 4.34
CA GLY A 360 1.72 -0.45 3.48
C GLY A 360 2.28 -1.23 2.29
N GLY A 361 1.82 -0.86 1.09
CA GLY A 361 2.18 -1.46 -0.18
C GLY A 361 3.13 -0.61 -1.02
N TRP A 362 3.85 -1.28 -1.91
CA TRP A 362 4.73 -0.65 -2.88
C TRP A 362 3.96 0.28 -3.81
N GLY A 363 4.53 1.42 -4.15
CA GLY A 363 3.91 2.43 -4.99
C GLY A 363 3.12 3.51 -4.24
N GLY A 364 2.81 3.32 -2.95
CA GLY A 364 2.08 4.29 -2.14
C GLY A 364 0.68 3.85 -1.73
N GLN A 365 0.44 2.55 -1.71
CA GLN A 365 -0.76 1.95 -1.14
C GLN A 365 -0.67 1.99 0.37
N ASN A 366 -1.69 2.49 1.07
CA ASN A 366 -1.71 2.45 2.53
C ASN A 366 -3.15 2.48 3.06
N ILE A 367 -3.36 1.74 4.13
CA ILE A 367 -4.50 1.86 5.04
C ILE A 367 -3.92 2.25 6.39
N VAL A 368 -4.07 3.50 6.80
CA VAL A 368 -3.50 4.03 8.04
C VAL A 368 -4.61 4.24 9.05
N VAL A 369 -4.52 3.58 10.20
CA VAL A 369 -5.49 3.68 11.29
C VAL A 369 -4.90 4.54 12.40
N PHE A 370 -5.64 5.55 12.84
CA PHE A 370 -5.31 6.49 13.90
C PHE A 370 -6.31 6.33 15.06
N PRO A 371 -6.08 5.41 16.01
CA PRO A 371 -7.06 5.15 17.09
C PRO A 371 -7.37 6.40 17.92
N GLU A 372 -6.35 7.17 18.33
CA GLU A 372 -6.52 8.36 19.17
C GLU A 372 -7.24 9.51 18.45
N LEU A 373 -7.26 9.49 17.11
CA LEU A 373 -7.94 10.50 16.29
C LEU A 373 -9.28 10.00 15.76
N ASN A 374 -9.65 8.75 16.05
CA ASN A 374 -10.84 8.10 15.50
C ASN A 374 -10.91 8.25 13.97
N SER A 375 -9.80 7.96 13.27
CA SER A 375 -9.64 8.19 11.83
C SER A 375 -8.99 7.02 11.11
N VAL A 376 -9.32 6.90 9.82
CA VAL A 376 -8.66 6.02 8.85
C VAL A 376 -8.34 6.84 7.61
N ASP A 377 -7.08 6.79 7.19
CA ASP A 377 -6.65 7.41 5.95
C ASP A 377 -6.24 6.33 4.96
N VAL A 378 -6.71 6.45 3.73
CA VAL A 378 -6.34 5.54 2.64
C VAL A 378 -5.68 6.32 1.52
N THR A 379 -4.59 5.78 1.01
CA THR A 379 -3.96 6.26 -0.21
C THR A 379 -3.70 5.13 -1.16
N THR A 380 -3.78 5.41 -2.46
CA THR A 380 -3.23 4.57 -3.52
C THR A 380 -2.29 5.40 -4.38
N GLY A 381 -1.37 4.76 -5.08
CA GLY A 381 -0.39 5.48 -5.89
C GLY A 381 0.39 4.60 -6.85
N GLY A 382 1.15 5.24 -7.75
CA GLY A 382 1.97 4.63 -8.80
C GLY A 382 3.47 4.92 -8.65
N THR A 383 3.95 5.29 -7.48
CA THR A 383 5.37 5.64 -7.27
C THR A 383 6.22 4.37 -7.11
N TYR A 384 6.36 3.57 -8.17
CA TYR A 384 7.03 2.26 -8.13
C TYR A 384 8.57 2.36 -8.26
N ALA A 385 9.08 3.30 -9.03
CA ALA A 385 10.52 3.43 -9.31
C ALA A 385 11.30 4.26 -8.27
N SER A 386 10.63 4.78 -7.24
CA SER A 386 11.27 5.60 -6.21
C SER A 386 10.52 5.52 -4.87
N SER A 387 11.11 6.05 -3.81
CA SER A 387 10.43 6.12 -2.51
C SER A 387 9.19 7.02 -2.58
N THR A 388 8.06 6.52 -2.10
CA THR A 388 6.82 7.30 -1.92
C THR A 388 7.01 8.42 -0.90
N ARG A 389 6.19 9.47 -1.01
CA ARG A 389 6.17 10.62 -0.07
C ARG A 389 4.90 10.66 0.78
N ILE A 390 4.16 9.57 0.86
CA ILE A 390 2.88 9.51 1.58
C ILE A 390 3.05 9.88 3.07
N PHE A 391 4.07 9.36 3.74
CA PHE A 391 4.32 9.71 5.14
C PHE A 391 4.63 11.21 5.33
N THR A 392 5.28 11.85 4.36
CA THR A 392 5.46 13.32 4.36
C THR A 392 4.12 14.05 4.15
N LEU A 393 3.20 13.50 3.35
CA LEU A 393 1.85 14.04 3.20
C LEU A 393 1.09 13.98 4.53
N LEU A 394 1.11 12.82 5.20
CA LEU A 394 0.49 12.63 6.52
C LEU A 394 1.07 13.63 7.55
N GLU A 395 2.38 13.66 7.71
CA GLU A 395 3.06 14.52 8.70
C GLU A 395 2.83 16.02 8.46
N LYS A 396 2.77 16.43 7.20
CA LYS A 396 2.77 17.85 6.85
C LYS A 396 1.37 18.45 6.76
N TYR A 397 0.38 17.65 6.40
CA TYR A 397 -0.97 18.15 6.10
C TYR A 397 -2.06 17.42 6.87
N ILE A 398 -2.06 16.09 6.86
CA ILE A 398 -3.20 15.33 7.37
C ILE A 398 -3.23 15.37 8.92
N ILE A 399 -2.14 14.94 9.56
CA ILE A 399 -2.05 14.95 11.03
C ILE A 399 -2.23 16.35 11.61
N PRO A 400 -1.60 17.43 11.05
CA PRO A 400 -1.85 18.79 11.52
C PRO A 400 -3.26 19.32 11.25
N ALA A 401 -4.01 18.73 10.29
CA ALA A 401 -5.39 19.13 10.02
C ALA A 401 -6.38 18.60 11.06
N PHE A 402 -6.02 17.57 11.81
CA PHE A 402 -6.83 17.05 12.91
C PHE A 402 -6.62 17.92 14.16
N ASN A 403 -7.56 18.79 14.43
CA ASN A 403 -7.56 19.75 15.55
C ASN A 403 -7.92 19.09 16.89
#